data_45d4a28d05a55280b2c98bf518752ce1
#
_entry.id   45d4a28d05a55280b2c98bf518752ce1
#
_cell.length_a   1.000
_cell.length_b   1.000
_cell.length_c   1.000
_cell.angle_alpha   90.00
_cell.angle_beta   90.00
_cell.angle_gamma   90.00
#
_symmetry.space_group_name_H-M   'P 1'
#
loop_
_entity.id
_entity.type
_entity.pdbx_description
1 polymer ?
#
loop_
_entity_poly.entity_id
_entity_poly.type
_entity_poly.pdbx_seq_one_letter_code
_entity_poly.pdbx_strand_id
1 'polypeptide(L)'
;VAKLKNDIARNFILGLESKLKTLPKSIPADKMQEIYNDHLFAPGLYCRQMRIPQGMCIVGKIHKHSHINVITKGEIKVVTEFDSDTYTAPKIWISEPGTKRAVYALTDTEWMTVHANPDNITDIDSLVDLLTVSNYDSLDLLIDKGELQ
;
A
#
# COMPACT_ATOMS: atom_id res chain seq x y z
N VAL A 1 2.57 8.02 20.23
CA VAL A 1 1.78 9.25 20.07
C VAL A 1 1.11 9.19 18.70
N ALA A 2 -0.23 9.29 18.67
CA ALA A 2 -0.96 9.38 17.42
C ALA A 2 -0.52 10.62 16.65
N LYS A 3 -0.10 10.46 15.38
CA LYS A 3 0.22 11.59 14.52
C LYS A 3 -1.07 12.38 14.24
N LEU A 4 -0.98 13.69 14.27
CA LEU A 4 -2.10 14.55 13.92
C LEU A 4 -2.48 14.32 12.44
N LYS A 5 -3.78 14.26 12.19
CA LYS A 5 -4.37 14.16 10.87
C LYS A 5 -3.89 15.30 9.96
N ASN A 6 -3.46 14.98 8.75
CA ASN A 6 -3.04 15.97 7.75
C ASN A 6 -4.03 16.00 6.58
N ASP A 7 -5.08 16.77 6.72
CA ASP A 7 -6.15 16.86 5.72
C ASP A 7 -5.67 17.36 4.34
N ILE A 8 -4.66 18.20 4.29
CA ILE A 8 -4.09 18.69 3.02
C ILE A 8 -3.44 17.53 2.26
N ALA A 9 -2.62 16.72 2.95
CA ALA A 9 -1.96 15.57 2.33
C ALA A 9 -2.98 14.46 1.96
N ARG A 10 -3.98 14.22 2.82
CA ARG A 10 -5.08 13.28 2.52
C ARG A 10 -5.83 13.71 1.25
N ASN A 11 -6.21 14.97 1.14
CA ASN A 11 -6.90 15.51 -0.03
C ASN A 11 -6.05 15.44 -1.30
N PHE A 12 -4.74 15.67 -1.21
CA PHE A 12 -3.82 15.49 -2.32
C PHE A 12 -3.80 14.03 -2.82
N ILE A 13 -3.65 13.07 -1.92
CA ILE A 13 -3.64 11.64 -2.26
C ILE A 13 -4.97 11.20 -2.88
N LEU A 14 -6.10 11.62 -2.31
CA LEU A 14 -7.43 11.31 -2.84
C LEU A 14 -7.67 11.95 -4.21
N GLY A 15 -7.23 13.19 -4.40
CA GLY A 15 -7.32 13.88 -5.69
C GLY A 15 -6.49 13.18 -6.77
N LEU A 16 -5.29 12.73 -6.43
CA LEU A 16 -4.44 11.94 -7.32
C LEU A 16 -5.10 10.60 -7.68
N GLU A 17 -5.63 9.87 -6.68
CA GLU A 17 -6.34 8.61 -6.90
C GLU A 17 -7.54 8.78 -7.83
N SER A 18 -8.36 9.79 -7.59
CA SER A 18 -9.50 10.11 -8.44
C SER A 18 -9.09 10.42 -9.88
N LYS A 19 -8.04 11.23 -10.06
CA LYS A 19 -7.51 11.57 -11.38
C LYS A 19 -6.97 10.36 -12.12
N LEU A 20 -6.22 9.48 -11.43
CA LEU A 20 -5.67 8.27 -12.05
C LEU A 20 -6.77 7.35 -12.59
N LYS A 21 -7.91 7.23 -11.88
CA LYS A 21 -9.05 6.41 -12.31
C LYS A 21 -9.70 6.90 -13.62
N THR A 22 -9.53 8.16 -13.97
CA THR A 22 -10.09 8.75 -15.20
C THR A 22 -9.16 8.66 -16.40
N LEU A 23 -7.92 8.25 -16.23
CA LEU A 23 -6.95 8.16 -17.33
C LEU A 23 -7.26 6.98 -18.26
N PRO A 24 -7.05 7.12 -19.59
CA PRO A 24 -7.35 6.07 -20.57
C PRO A 24 -6.60 4.75 -20.35
N LYS A 25 -5.44 4.80 -19.70
CA LYS A 25 -4.62 3.62 -19.37
C LYS A 25 -4.70 3.22 -17.90
N SER A 26 -5.76 3.64 -17.20
CA SER A 26 -5.99 3.24 -15.82
C SER A 26 -6.20 1.73 -15.72
N ILE A 27 -5.51 1.09 -14.78
CA ILE A 27 -5.61 -0.35 -14.52
C ILE A 27 -6.42 -0.55 -13.24
N PRO A 28 -7.56 -1.26 -13.31
CA PRO A 28 -8.35 -1.59 -12.13
C PRO A 28 -7.55 -2.41 -11.10
N ALA A 29 -7.90 -2.27 -9.83
CA ALA A 29 -7.14 -2.88 -8.72
C ALA A 29 -7.08 -4.41 -8.80
N ASP A 30 -8.14 -5.07 -9.24
CA ASP A 30 -8.18 -6.52 -9.49
C ASP A 30 -7.20 -6.94 -10.58
N LYS A 31 -7.11 -6.19 -11.66
CA LYS A 31 -6.14 -6.44 -12.74
C LYS A 31 -4.70 -6.17 -12.30
N MET A 32 -4.47 -5.20 -11.42
CA MET A 32 -3.16 -4.99 -10.81
C MET A 32 -2.70 -6.24 -10.03
N GLN A 33 -3.61 -6.89 -9.30
CA GLN A 33 -3.30 -8.12 -8.55
C GLN A 33 -2.91 -9.27 -9.48
N GLU A 34 -3.56 -9.41 -10.64
CA GLU A 34 -3.26 -10.46 -11.60
C GLU A 34 -1.95 -10.24 -12.38
N ILE A 35 -1.70 -9.00 -12.84
CA ILE A 35 -0.65 -8.71 -13.83
C ILE A 35 0.69 -8.40 -13.16
N TYR A 36 0.67 -7.66 -12.06
CA TYR A 36 1.87 -7.06 -11.48
C TYR A 36 2.27 -7.65 -10.13
N ASN A 37 1.42 -8.50 -9.53
CA ASN A 37 1.68 -9.05 -8.22
C ASN A 37 1.86 -10.56 -8.24
N ASP A 38 2.82 -11.04 -7.46
CA ASP A 38 2.91 -12.43 -7.06
C ASP A 38 2.51 -12.56 -5.59
N HIS A 39 1.83 -13.64 -5.26
CA HIS A 39 1.33 -13.93 -3.92
C HIS A 39 2.00 -15.17 -3.36
N LEU A 40 2.68 -15.03 -2.23
CA LEU A 40 3.43 -16.09 -1.58
C LEU A 40 2.85 -16.32 -0.19
N PHE A 41 2.71 -17.59 0.19
CA PHE A 41 2.15 -18.00 1.47
C PHE A 41 3.15 -18.92 2.18
N ALA A 42 3.34 -18.65 3.46
CA ALA A 42 4.01 -19.55 4.40
C ALA A 42 3.14 -19.65 5.66
N PRO A 43 3.31 -20.67 6.51
CA PRO A 43 2.52 -20.78 7.74
C PRO A 43 2.54 -19.48 8.56
N GLY A 44 1.36 -18.89 8.78
CA GLY A 44 1.20 -17.63 9.51
C GLY A 44 1.61 -16.36 8.78
N LEU A 45 2.04 -16.44 7.52
CA LEU A 45 2.56 -15.30 6.74
C LEU A 45 1.93 -15.21 5.34
N TYR A 46 1.79 -13.98 4.89
CA TYR A 46 1.47 -13.64 3.50
C TYR A 46 2.47 -12.62 2.97
N CYS A 47 3.05 -12.89 1.82
CA CYS A 47 3.93 -11.97 1.12
C CYS A 47 3.35 -11.64 -0.25
N ARG A 48 3.29 -10.35 -0.57
CA ARG A 48 2.95 -9.85 -1.90
C ARG A 48 4.20 -9.21 -2.50
N GLN A 49 4.61 -9.70 -3.65
CA GLN A 49 5.66 -9.10 -4.47
C GLN A 49 5.02 -8.34 -5.63
N MET A 50 5.32 -7.05 -5.74
CA MET A 50 4.87 -6.18 -6.82
C MET A 50 6.01 -5.91 -7.79
N ARG A 51 5.73 -6.03 -9.09
CA ARG A 51 6.60 -5.55 -10.17
C ARG A 51 5.98 -4.27 -10.72
N ILE A 52 6.64 -3.15 -10.51
CA ILE A 52 6.13 -1.82 -10.85
C ILE A 52 7.00 -1.26 -11.98
N PRO A 53 6.51 -1.24 -13.23
CA PRO A 53 7.24 -0.67 -14.35
C PRO A 53 7.56 0.81 -14.16
N GLN A 54 8.67 1.25 -14.74
CA GLN A 54 9.06 2.66 -14.79
C GLN A 54 7.89 3.53 -15.31
N GLY A 55 7.65 4.65 -14.65
CA GLY A 55 6.60 5.60 -15.01
C GLY A 55 5.20 5.24 -14.49
N MET A 56 5.05 4.09 -13.83
CA MET A 56 3.77 3.71 -13.23
C MET A 56 3.52 4.49 -11.93
N CYS A 57 2.32 5.03 -11.81
CA CYS A 57 1.82 5.66 -10.58
C CYS A 57 0.73 4.78 -9.96
N ILE A 58 0.84 4.50 -8.67
CA ILE A 58 -0.11 3.67 -7.92
C ILE A 58 -0.53 4.41 -6.66
N VAL A 59 -1.83 4.40 -6.36
CA VAL A 59 -2.36 4.79 -5.05
C VAL A 59 -2.91 3.53 -4.38
N GLY A 60 -2.26 3.14 -3.28
CA GLY A 60 -2.61 1.95 -2.52
C GLY A 60 -3.79 2.14 -1.58
N LYS A 61 -4.35 1.02 -1.08
CA LYS A 61 -5.30 1.01 0.03
C LYS A 61 -4.60 1.35 1.35
N ILE A 62 -5.38 1.64 2.39
CA ILE A 62 -4.87 1.94 3.73
C ILE A 62 -4.73 0.62 4.49
N HIS A 63 -3.54 0.31 4.98
CA HIS A 63 -3.30 -0.91 5.77
C HIS A 63 -3.70 -0.71 7.23
N LYS A 64 -4.41 -1.69 7.78
CA LYS A 64 -4.87 -1.69 9.18
C LYS A 64 -3.78 -2.09 10.17
N HIS A 65 -2.75 -2.80 9.70
CA HIS A 65 -1.71 -3.41 10.54
C HIS A 65 -0.32 -2.99 10.11
N SER A 66 0.61 -3.01 11.06
CA SER A 66 2.04 -2.90 10.75
C SER A 66 2.48 -4.04 9.84
N HIS A 67 3.35 -3.76 8.91
CA HIS A 67 3.90 -4.77 8.01
C HIS A 67 5.30 -4.40 7.53
N ILE A 68 6.07 -5.40 7.12
CA ILE A 68 7.41 -5.22 6.58
C ILE A 68 7.32 -4.90 5.09
N ASN A 69 8.13 -3.95 4.65
CA ASN A 69 8.33 -3.62 3.25
C ASN A 69 9.78 -3.85 2.86
N VAL A 70 10.00 -4.38 1.67
CA VAL A 70 11.32 -4.63 1.09
C VAL A 70 11.32 -4.20 -0.37
N ILE A 71 12.20 -3.26 -0.73
CA ILE A 71 12.50 -2.95 -2.13
C ILE A 71 13.79 -3.66 -2.48
N THR A 72 13.72 -4.60 -3.43
CA THR A 72 14.85 -5.41 -3.88
C THR A 72 15.50 -4.86 -5.14
N LYS A 73 14.76 -4.05 -5.91
CA LYS A 73 15.23 -3.46 -7.17
C LYS A 73 14.57 -2.11 -7.42
N GLY A 74 15.33 -1.20 -8.01
CA GLY A 74 14.82 0.05 -8.57
C GLY A 74 14.79 1.22 -7.60
N GLU A 75 14.15 2.29 -8.08
CA GLU A 75 14.00 3.56 -7.39
C GLU A 75 12.57 4.05 -7.55
N ILE A 76 11.93 4.46 -6.46
CA ILE A 76 10.52 4.82 -6.43
C ILE A 76 10.28 6.00 -5.49
N LYS A 77 9.51 6.97 -5.95
CA LYS A 77 9.03 8.07 -5.12
C LYS A 77 7.81 7.63 -4.33
N VAL A 78 7.81 7.90 -3.04
CA VAL A 78 6.76 7.50 -2.11
C VAL A 78 6.24 8.73 -1.38
N VAL A 79 4.92 8.93 -1.42
CA VAL A 79 4.22 10.01 -0.71
C VAL A 79 3.20 9.39 0.22
N THR A 80 3.21 9.81 1.47
CA THR A 80 2.22 9.45 2.50
C THR A 80 1.57 10.71 3.05
N GLU A 81 0.63 10.54 3.99
CA GLU A 81 0.04 11.68 4.72
C GLU A 81 1.09 12.50 5.48
N PHE A 82 2.21 11.88 5.89
CA PHE A 82 3.18 12.50 6.80
C PHE A 82 4.55 12.71 6.18
N ASP A 83 4.84 12.10 5.04
CA ASP A 83 6.19 12.08 4.49
C ASP A 83 6.19 11.98 2.95
N SER A 84 7.28 12.45 2.34
CA SER A 84 7.54 12.32 0.91
C SER A 84 9.03 12.10 0.70
N ASP A 85 9.41 10.95 0.16
CA ASP A 85 10.82 10.59 -0.05
C ASP A 85 10.99 9.72 -1.30
N THR A 86 12.23 9.57 -1.73
CA THR A 86 12.64 8.64 -2.78
C THR A 86 13.36 7.46 -2.15
N TYR A 87 12.84 6.26 -2.41
CA TYR A 87 13.42 5.01 -1.91
C TYR A 87 14.18 4.32 -3.02
N THR A 88 15.43 3.96 -2.72
CA THR A 88 16.33 3.25 -3.63
C THR A 88 16.67 1.87 -3.04
N ALA A 89 16.58 0.84 -3.86
CA ALA A 89 16.93 -0.53 -3.47
C ALA A 89 18.44 -0.66 -3.12
N PRO A 90 18.82 -1.51 -2.16
CA PRO A 90 17.95 -2.26 -1.27
C PRO A 90 17.41 -1.40 -0.11
N LYS A 91 16.13 -1.54 0.21
CA LYS A 91 15.53 -0.82 1.35
C LYS A 91 14.53 -1.70 2.08
N ILE A 92 14.61 -1.71 3.42
CA ILE A 92 13.70 -2.45 4.30
C ILE A 92 13.18 -1.48 5.35
N TRP A 93 11.87 -1.49 5.60
CA TRP A 93 11.26 -0.68 6.68
C TRP A 93 9.93 -1.27 7.13
N ILE A 94 9.45 -0.81 8.26
CA ILE A 94 8.12 -1.14 8.80
C ILE A 94 7.16 -0.02 8.46
N SER A 95 6.00 -0.37 7.91
CA SER A 95 4.87 0.55 7.78
C SER A 95 4.06 0.58 9.04
N GLU A 96 3.72 1.77 9.48
CA GLU A 96 2.77 1.97 10.56
C GLU A 96 1.32 1.71 10.10
N PRO A 97 0.44 1.24 11.00
CA PRO A 97 -0.99 1.13 10.72
C PRO A 97 -1.57 2.48 10.27
N GLY A 98 -2.55 2.43 9.38
CA GLY A 98 -3.21 3.64 8.87
C GLY A 98 -2.47 4.35 7.73
N THR A 99 -1.37 3.79 7.24
CA THR A 99 -0.61 4.39 6.15
C THR A 99 -1.27 4.14 4.79
N LYS A 100 -1.59 5.21 4.07
CA LYS A 100 -1.94 5.21 2.63
C LYS A 100 -0.78 5.81 1.84
N ARG A 101 -0.43 5.20 0.70
CA ARG A 101 0.67 5.66 -0.15
C ARG A 101 0.22 5.96 -1.56
N ALA A 102 0.77 7.04 -2.10
CA ALA A 102 0.90 7.24 -3.53
C ALA A 102 2.37 7.01 -3.92
N VAL A 103 2.62 6.24 -4.95
CA VAL A 103 3.98 5.91 -5.40
C VAL A 103 4.13 6.14 -6.90
N TYR A 104 5.35 6.50 -7.31
CA TYR A 104 5.72 6.68 -8.70
C TYR A 104 7.07 6.02 -8.96
N ALA A 105 7.11 5.02 -9.84
CA ALA A 105 8.32 4.30 -10.17
C ALA A 105 9.24 5.13 -11.09
N LEU A 106 10.39 5.52 -10.57
CA LEU A 106 11.42 6.24 -11.33
C LEU A 106 12.19 5.29 -12.25
N THR A 107 12.32 4.04 -11.85
CA THR A 107 12.84 2.92 -12.64
C THR A 107 11.95 1.70 -12.41
N ASP A 108 12.15 0.62 -13.18
CA ASP A 108 11.49 -0.66 -12.88
C ASP A 108 11.80 -1.08 -11.45
N THR A 109 10.77 -1.24 -10.64
CA THR A 109 10.88 -1.45 -9.19
C THR A 109 10.26 -2.79 -8.79
N GLU A 110 10.95 -3.52 -7.92
CA GLU A 110 10.42 -4.70 -7.24
C GLU A 110 10.25 -4.40 -5.75
N TRP A 111 9.03 -4.52 -5.28
CA TRP A 111 8.63 -4.19 -3.90
C TRP A 111 7.82 -5.33 -3.29
N MET A 112 8.30 -5.84 -2.16
CA MET A 112 7.61 -6.87 -1.38
C MET A 112 6.99 -6.27 -0.11
N THR A 113 5.81 -6.77 0.25
CA THR A 113 5.18 -6.53 1.55
C THR A 113 4.94 -7.86 2.25
N VAL A 114 5.28 -7.94 3.54
CA VAL A 114 5.10 -9.15 4.34
C VAL A 114 4.13 -8.87 5.48
N HIS A 115 3.03 -9.61 5.52
CA HIS A 115 1.93 -9.46 6.46
C HIS A 115 1.76 -10.69 7.33
N ALA A 116 1.32 -10.51 8.57
CA ALA A 116 0.82 -11.60 9.38
C ALA A 116 -0.46 -12.18 8.73
N ASN A 117 -0.55 -13.50 8.72
CA ASN A 117 -1.70 -14.26 8.21
C ASN A 117 -1.93 -15.49 9.11
N PRO A 118 -2.31 -15.28 10.38
CA PRO A 118 -2.37 -16.36 11.38
C PRO A 118 -3.41 -17.43 11.03
N ASP A 119 -4.45 -17.08 10.29
CA ASP A 119 -5.51 -18.01 9.87
C ASP A 119 -5.20 -18.71 8.54
N ASN A 120 -4.01 -18.47 7.96
CA ASN A 120 -3.56 -19.07 6.69
C ASN A 120 -4.55 -18.89 5.54
N ILE A 121 -5.15 -17.72 5.44
CA ILE A 121 -6.08 -17.36 4.36
C ILE A 121 -5.29 -17.27 3.05
N THR A 122 -5.80 -17.91 2.00
CA THR A 122 -5.17 -17.90 0.65
C THR A 122 -6.02 -17.19 -0.40
N ASP A 123 -7.28 -16.91 -0.09
CA ASP A 123 -8.13 -16.09 -0.91
C ASP A 123 -7.70 -14.61 -0.86
N ILE A 124 -7.29 -14.06 -2.00
CA ILE A 124 -6.69 -12.72 -2.08
C ILE A 124 -7.70 -11.62 -1.72
N ASP A 125 -8.95 -11.73 -2.16
CA ASP A 125 -9.97 -10.72 -1.85
C ASP A 125 -10.26 -10.68 -0.35
N SER A 126 -10.37 -11.85 0.29
CA SER A 126 -10.52 -11.96 1.75
C SER A 126 -9.34 -11.37 2.50
N LEU A 127 -8.10 -11.58 2.03
CA LEU A 127 -6.90 -10.97 2.62
C LEU A 127 -6.90 -9.46 2.46
N VAL A 128 -7.25 -8.94 1.29
CA VAL A 128 -7.32 -7.49 1.06
C VAL A 128 -8.32 -6.85 2.02
N ASP A 129 -9.49 -7.43 2.21
CA ASP A 129 -10.51 -6.92 3.13
C ASP A 129 -10.07 -7.01 4.60
N LEU A 130 -9.36 -8.08 4.97
CA LEU A 130 -8.82 -8.26 6.30
C LEU A 130 -7.70 -7.24 6.62
N LEU A 131 -6.81 -7.01 5.67
CA LEU A 131 -5.57 -6.23 5.87
C LEU A 131 -5.74 -4.72 5.63
N THR A 132 -6.81 -4.29 4.93
CA THR A 132 -6.96 -2.90 4.49
C THR A 132 -8.34 -2.32 4.76
N VAL A 133 -8.40 -0.99 4.75
CA VAL A 133 -9.65 -0.22 4.60
C VAL A 133 -9.61 0.62 3.34
N SER A 134 -10.79 0.93 2.80
CA SER A 134 -10.93 1.56 1.49
C SER A 134 -10.76 3.09 1.52
N ASN A 135 -11.05 3.74 2.64
CA ASN A 135 -11.06 5.20 2.74
C ASN A 135 -10.66 5.70 4.14
N TYR A 136 -10.38 6.99 4.23
CA TYR A 136 -9.96 7.63 5.48
C TYR A 136 -11.06 7.70 6.53
N ASP A 137 -12.34 7.78 6.15
CA ASP A 137 -13.45 7.80 7.11
C ASP A 137 -13.52 6.46 7.87
N SER A 138 -13.37 5.35 7.15
CA SER A 138 -13.28 4.02 7.76
C SER A 138 -12.06 3.87 8.66
N LEU A 139 -10.92 4.47 8.27
CA LEU A 139 -9.70 4.50 9.08
C LEU A 139 -9.94 5.29 10.38
N ASP A 140 -10.49 6.50 10.26
CA ASP A 140 -10.73 7.37 11.41
C ASP A 140 -11.67 6.69 12.43
N LEU A 141 -12.68 5.93 11.96
CA LEU A 141 -13.54 5.11 12.83
C LEU A 141 -12.78 4.00 13.58
N LEU A 142 -11.80 3.35 12.93
CA LEU A 142 -10.96 2.34 13.59
C LEU A 142 -10.03 2.97 14.63
N ILE A 143 -9.50 4.15 14.35
CA ILE A 143 -8.67 4.92 15.30
C ILE A 143 -9.51 5.27 16.54
N ASP A 144 -10.72 5.80 16.36
CA ASP A 144 -11.60 6.20 17.44
C ASP A 144 -12.02 5.03 18.33
N LYS A 145 -12.13 3.82 17.76
CA LYS A 145 -12.42 2.59 18.49
C LYS A 145 -11.20 1.93 19.13
N GLY A 146 -9.99 2.39 18.82
CA GLY A 146 -8.75 1.76 19.27
C GLY A 146 -8.47 0.40 18.61
N GLU A 147 -9.02 0.15 17.42
CA GLU A 147 -8.91 -1.13 16.68
C GLU A 147 -7.76 -1.16 15.67
N LEU A 148 -6.97 -0.11 15.57
CA LEU A 148 -5.81 -0.06 14.68
C LEU A 148 -4.59 -0.72 15.34
N GLN A 149 -3.94 -1.71 14.67
CA GLN A 149 -2.82 -2.47 15.22
C GLN A 149 -1.57 -2.45 14.31
#